data_c993cd635d40ce6a32f03b92a33d9325
#
_entry.id   c993cd635d40ce6a32f03b92a33d9325
#
_cell.length_a   1.000
_cell.length_b   1.000
_cell.length_c   1.000
_cell.angle_alpha   90.00
_cell.angle_beta   90.00
_cell.angle_gamma   90.00
#
_symmetry.space_group_name_H-M   'P 1'
#
loop_
_entity.id
_entity.type
_entity.pdbx_description
1 polymer ?
#
loop_
_entity_poly.entity_id
_entity_poly.type
_entity_poly.pdbx_seq_one_letter_code
_entity_poly.pdbx_strand_id
1 'polypeptide(L)'
;MKAAADGIGILLVDGFHYLALFAIGATTVWSALAAFCGMFAKGRAELSDILLLFIYLEIGAMVGIYFKTTRLPVRYLIYIAITALGRVLIEIGGAEHRTGEDLLVVAGAILVLSFAVLVLRLASYWDDPSDTPSHGRQFDRTC
;
A
#
# COMPACT_ATOMS: atom_id res chain seq x y z
N MET A 1 -30.50 25.50 1.11
CA MET A 1 -29.17 26.10 1.32
C MET A 1 -28.16 25.11 1.91
N LYS A 2 -28.53 24.21 2.86
CA LYS A 2 -27.61 23.19 3.40
C LYS A 2 -27.11 22.19 2.33
N ALA A 3 -27.98 21.67 1.48
CA ALA A 3 -27.61 20.69 0.44
C ALA A 3 -26.61 21.23 -0.61
N ALA A 4 -26.63 22.54 -0.90
CA ALA A 4 -25.65 23.15 -1.80
C ALA A 4 -24.29 23.36 -1.12
N ALA A 5 -24.29 23.67 0.17
CA ALA A 5 -23.05 23.80 0.96
C ALA A 5 -22.37 22.43 1.14
N ASP A 6 -23.15 21.35 1.37
CA ASP A 6 -22.64 20.00 1.51
C ASP A 6 -22.05 19.49 0.17
N GLY A 7 -22.70 19.81 -0.96
CA GLY A 7 -22.18 19.45 -2.29
C GLY A 7 -20.86 20.15 -2.64
N ILE A 8 -20.73 21.44 -2.31
CA ILE A 8 -19.49 22.20 -2.54
C ILE A 8 -18.37 21.67 -1.62
N GLY A 9 -18.70 21.33 -0.35
CA GLY A 9 -17.74 20.77 0.59
C GLY A 9 -17.14 19.45 0.11
N ILE A 10 -17.97 18.54 -0.41
CA ILE A 10 -17.53 17.25 -0.95
C ILE A 10 -16.63 17.46 -2.18
N LEU A 11 -17.03 18.37 -3.09
CA LEU A 11 -16.27 18.67 -4.31
C LEU A 11 -14.90 19.28 -4.00
N LEU A 12 -14.82 20.14 -2.98
CA LEU A 12 -13.56 20.73 -2.52
C LEU A 12 -12.63 19.69 -1.87
N VAL A 13 -13.17 18.80 -1.05
CA VAL A 13 -12.39 17.73 -0.41
C VAL A 13 -11.87 16.75 -1.45
N ASP A 14 -12.71 16.32 -2.39
CA ASP A 14 -12.30 15.41 -3.46
C ASP A 14 -11.27 16.08 -4.39
N GLY A 15 -11.49 17.33 -4.78
CA GLY A 15 -10.54 18.08 -5.60
C GLY A 15 -9.18 18.25 -4.91
N PHE A 16 -9.17 18.61 -3.63
CA PHE A 16 -7.93 18.71 -2.83
C PHE A 16 -7.21 17.36 -2.74
N HIS A 17 -7.97 16.29 -2.55
CA HIS A 17 -7.43 14.94 -2.44
C HIS A 17 -6.74 14.49 -3.73
N TYR A 18 -7.38 14.67 -4.88
CA TYR A 18 -6.78 14.38 -6.18
C TYR A 18 -5.55 15.25 -6.48
N LEU A 19 -5.59 16.52 -6.12
CA LEU A 19 -4.46 17.43 -6.29
C LEU A 19 -3.28 17.00 -5.42
N ALA A 20 -3.52 16.66 -4.16
CA ALA A 20 -2.49 16.17 -3.25
C ALA A 20 -1.86 14.86 -3.75
N LEU A 21 -2.66 13.91 -4.21
CA LEU A 21 -2.17 12.65 -4.78
C LEU A 21 -1.35 12.88 -6.04
N PHE A 22 -1.79 13.78 -6.92
CA PHE A 22 -1.05 14.14 -8.11
C PHE A 22 0.31 14.76 -7.76
N ALA A 23 0.32 15.68 -6.79
CA ALA A 23 1.55 16.31 -6.32
C ALA A 23 2.53 15.27 -5.73
N ILE A 24 2.02 14.35 -4.88
CA ILE A 24 2.84 13.26 -4.32
C ILE A 24 3.38 12.36 -5.43
N GLY A 25 2.54 11.93 -6.36
CA GLY A 25 2.96 11.09 -7.49
C GLY A 25 4.02 11.75 -8.36
N ALA A 26 3.80 13.02 -8.75
CA ALA A 26 4.75 13.78 -9.55
C ALA A 26 6.09 13.98 -8.85
N THR A 27 6.06 14.33 -7.55
CA THR A 27 7.27 14.48 -6.75
C THR A 27 8.02 13.15 -6.60
N THR A 28 7.30 12.05 -6.43
CA THR A 28 7.87 10.70 -6.33
C THR A 28 8.59 10.30 -7.62
N VAL A 29 7.96 10.52 -8.78
CA VAL A 29 8.57 10.23 -10.09
C VAL A 29 9.81 11.11 -10.31
N TRP A 30 9.72 12.39 -10.00
CA TRP A 30 10.86 13.32 -10.09
C TRP A 30 12.02 12.86 -9.22
N SER A 31 11.78 12.51 -7.96
CA SER A 31 12.78 12.05 -7.01
C SER A 31 13.40 10.73 -7.43
N ALA A 32 12.59 9.80 -7.96
CA ALA A 32 13.07 8.52 -8.48
C ALA A 32 14.03 8.71 -9.67
N LEU A 33 13.67 9.60 -10.61
CA LEU A 33 14.54 9.93 -11.75
C LEU A 33 15.83 10.60 -11.30
N ALA A 34 15.76 11.54 -10.37
CA ALA A 34 16.93 12.22 -9.81
C ALA A 34 17.88 11.23 -9.10
N ALA A 35 17.34 10.32 -8.29
CA ALA A 35 18.10 9.27 -7.63
C ALA A 35 18.76 8.32 -8.64
N PHE A 36 18.01 7.92 -9.67
CA PHE A 36 18.52 7.07 -10.74
C PHE A 36 19.66 7.73 -11.52
N CYS A 37 19.49 8.99 -11.93
CA CYS A 37 20.55 9.75 -12.59
C CYS A 37 21.78 9.93 -11.68
N GLY A 38 21.57 10.15 -10.39
CA GLY A 38 22.65 10.25 -9.40
C GLY A 38 23.51 8.99 -9.29
N MET A 39 22.88 7.80 -9.41
CA MET A 39 23.62 6.52 -9.45
C MET A 39 24.55 6.43 -10.68
N PHE A 40 24.07 6.84 -11.85
CA PHE A 40 24.91 6.88 -13.05
C PHE A 40 26.10 7.83 -12.91
N ALA A 41 25.88 8.98 -12.28
CA ALA A 41 26.94 9.94 -12.04
C ALA A 41 28.03 9.41 -11.09
N LYS A 42 27.66 8.56 -10.12
CA LYS A 42 28.60 7.86 -9.21
C LYS A 42 29.34 6.69 -9.88
N GLY A 43 28.86 6.21 -11.04
CA GLY A 43 29.44 5.07 -11.76
C GLY A 43 29.27 3.71 -11.08
N ARG A 44 28.54 3.65 -9.96
CA ARG A 44 28.22 2.42 -9.21
C ARG A 44 26.91 2.59 -8.47
N ALA A 45 26.16 1.51 -8.35
CA ALA A 45 24.96 1.44 -7.53
C ALA A 45 25.32 0.79 -6.19
N GLU A 46 25.02 1.45 -5.11
CA GLU A 46 25.09 0.89 -3.77
C GLU A 46 23.74 0.22 -3.41
N LEU A 47 23.76 -0.68 -2.43
CA LEU A 47 22.53 -1.35 -1.98
C LEU A 47 21.48 -0.32 -1.50
N SER A 48 21.93 0.72 -0.80
CA SER A 48 21.08 1.83 -0.34
C SER A 48 20.39 2.57 -1.48
N ASP A 49 21.10 2.79 -2.61
CA ASP A 49 20.53 3.45 -3.79
C ASP A 49 19.40 2.59 -4.41
N ILE A 50 19.61 1.28 -4.48
CA ILE A 50 18.60 0.34 -4.98
C ILE A 50 17.38 0.30 -4.05
N LEU A 51 17.59 0.23 -2.74
CA LEU A 51 16.53 0.27 -1.74
C LEU A 51 15.72 1.57 -1.82
N LEU A 52 16.39 2.70 -2.06
CA LEU A 52 15.73 4.00 -2.24
C LEU A 52 14.82 3.99 -3.48
N LEU A 53 15.25 3.43 -4.60
CA LEU A 53 14.41 3.29 -5.79
C LEU A 53 13.19 2.40 -5.55
N PHE A 54 13.33 1.33 -4.76
CA PHE A 54 12.21 0.50 -4.35
C PHE A 54 11.18 1.28 -3.51
N ILE A 55 11.63 2.20 -2.63
CA ILE A 55 10.73 3.08 -1.86
C ILE A 55 9.92 3.97 -2.81
N TYR A 56 10.57 4.59 -3.80
CA TYR A 56 9.85 5.41 -4.78
C TYR A 56 8.85 4.60 -5.61
N LEU A 57 9.23 3.39 -6.03
CA LEU A 57 8.33 2.49 -6.75
C LEU A 57 7.10 2.13 -5.91
N GLU A 58 7.30 1.86 -4.63
CA GLU A 58 6.24 1.48 -3.69
C GLU A 58 5.26 2.64 -3.44
N ILE A 59 5.78 3.86 -3.22
CA ILE A 59 4.94 5.07 -3.08
C ILE A 59 4.17 5.31 -4.37
N GLY A 60 4.81 5.18 -5.54
CA GLY A 60 4.16 5.30 -6.84
C GLY A 60 3.05 4.27 -7.04
N ALA A 61 3.26 3.03 -6.61
CA ALA A 61 2.24 1.98 -6.65
C ALA A 61 1.05 2.30 -5.74
N MET A 62 1.28 2.83 -4.53
CA MET A 62 0.22 3.27 -3.62
C MET A 62 -0.64 4.37 -4.25
N VAL A 63 0.01 5.39 -4.80
CA VAL A 63 -0.67 6.49 -5.51
C VAL A 63 -1.49 5.95 -6.68
N GLY A 64 -0.92 5.03 -7.47
CA GLY A 64 -1.60 4.40 -8.62
C GLY A 64 -2.83 3.58 -8.21
N ILE A 65 -2.74 2.81 -7.13
CA ILE A 65 -3.88 2.05 -6.60
C ILE A 65 -4.98 3.00 -6.11
N TYR A 66 -4.59 4.09 -5.44
CA TYR A 66 -5.57 5.06 -4.96
C TYR A 66 -6.32 5.74 -6.11
N PHE A 67 -5.66 6.13 -7.19
CA PHE A 67 -6.31 6.66 -8.39
C PHE A 67 -7.29 5.68 -9.02
N LYS A 68 -6.99 4.38 -8.95
CA LYS A 68 -7.81 3.34 -9.57
C LYS A 68 -9.03 2.94 -8.73
N THR A 69 -8.93 2.95 -7.40
CA THR A 69 -9.94 2.34 -6.52
C THR A 69 -10.66 3.34 -5.63
N THR A 70 -10.21 4.60 -5.53
CA THR A 70 -10.71 5.63 -4.60
C THR A 70 -10.86 5.16 -3.14
N ARG A 71 -10.43 3.95 -2.84
CA ARG A 71 -10.41 3.36 -1.50
C ARG A 71 -9.08 2.68 -1.29
N LEU A 72 -8.44 2.96 -0.15
CA LEU A 72 -7.24 2.23 0.27
C LEU A 72 -7.68 0.86 0.82
N PRO A 73 -7.45 -0.23 0.10
CA PRO A 73 -7.71 -1.55 0.67
C PRO A 73 -6.65 -1.81 1.76
N VAL A 74 -7.11 -1.96 3.00
CA VAL A 74 -6.26 -2.16 4.20
C VAL A 74 -5.23 -3.28 4.01
N ARG A 75 -5.57 -4.31 3.24
CA ARG A 75 -4.67 -5.43 2.91
C ARG A 75 -3.39 -4.97 2.23
N TYR A 76 -3.48 -4.04 1.27
CA TYR A 76 -2.30 -3.52 0.56
C TYR A 76 -1.40 -2.69 1.47
N LEU A 77 -1.97 -1.91 2.39
CA LEU A 77 -1.19 -1.15 3.37
C LEU A 77 -0.33 -2.06 4.26
N ILE A 78 -0.87 -3.21 4.66
CA ILE A 78 -0.13 -4.16 5.49
C ILE A 78 0.98 -4.85 4.68
N TYR A 79 0.73 -5.22 3.41
CA TYR A 79 1.78 -5.77 2.56
C TYR A 79 2.92 -4.77 2.34
N ILE A 80 2.59 -3.50 2.13
CA ILE A 80 3.57 -2.42 2.00
C ILE A 80 4.38 -2.26 3.30
N ALA A 81 3.73 -2.31 4.46
CA ALA A 81 4.42 -2.25 5.75
C ALA A 81 5.40 -3.43 5.95
N ILE A 82 5.02 -4.64 5.54
CA ILE A 82 5.89 -5.82 5.60
C ILE A 82 7.10 -5.66 4.68
N THR A 83 6.90 -5.17 3.45
CA THR A 83 8.00 -4.95 2.50
C THR A 83 8.93 -3.83 2.95
N ALA A 84 8.40 -2.77 3.57
CA ALA A 84 9.19 -1.68 4.16
C ALA A 84 10.07 -2.19 5.31
N LEU A 85 9.52 -2.99 6.23
CA LEU A 85 10.28 -3.61 7.31
C LEU A 85 11.31 -4.63 6.79
N GLY A 86 10.98 -5.37 5.74
CA GLY A 86 11.93 -6.27 5.08
C GLY A 86 13.17 -5.54 4.56
N ARG A 87 12.99 -4.33 4.02
CA ARG A 87 14.12 -3.46 3.60
C ARG A 87 14.97 -3.03 4.79
N VAL A 88 14.34 -2.58 5.88
CA VAL A 88 15.05 -2.22 7.11
C VAL A 88 15.86 -3.41 7.63
N LEU A 89 15.32 -4.62 7.53
CA LEU A 89 16.02 -5.85 7.92
C LEU A 89 17.29 -6.10 7.06
N ILE A 90 17.19 -5.89 5.74
CA ILE A 90 18.34 -6.03 4.82
C ILE A 90 19.39 -4.96 5.11
N GLU A 91 18.98 -3.72 5.36
CA GLU A 91 19.88 -2.62 5.68
C GLU A 91 20.61 -2.85 7.01
N ILE A 92 19.91 -3.33 8.03
CA ILE A 92 20.49 -3.69 9.32
C ILE A 92 21.45 -4.87 9.18
N GLY A 93 21.07 -5.90 8.43
CA GLY A 93 21.88 -7.10 8.21
C GLY A 93 23.17 -6.85 7.42
N GLY A 94 23.22 -5.77 6.60
CA GLY A 94 24.41 -5.34 5.86
C GLY A 94 25.33 -4.40 6.62
N ALA A 95 24.94 -3.88 7.77
CA ALA A 95 25.70 -2.93 8.56
C ALA A 95 26.58 -3.65 9.61
N GLU A 96 27.89 -3.52 9.48
CA GLU A 96 28.92 -4.21 10.30
C GLU A 96 28.89 -3.91 11.81
N HIS A 97 28.06 -2.98 12.29
CA HIS A 97 28.10 -2.46 13.67
C HIS A 97 26.74 -2.40 14.38
N ARG A 98 25.74 -3.20 13.97
CA ARG A 98 24.43 -3.21 14.64
C ARG A 98 24.25 -4.43 15.53
N THR A 99 23.63 -4.21 16.69
CA THR A 99 23.35 -5.26 17.68
C THR A 99 22.28 -6.21 17.17
N GLY A 100 22.40 -7.49 17.50
CA GLY A 100 21.39 -8.49 17.15
C GLY A 100 19.99 -8.20 17.70
N GLU A 101 19.87 -7.29 18.67
CA GLU A 101 18.59 -6.84 19.23
C GLU A 101 17.76 -6.05 18.20
N ASP A 102 18.37 -5.16 17.42
CA ASP A 102 17.67 -4.41 16.37
C ASP A 102 17.06 -5.34 15.31
N LEU A 103 17.80 -6.39 14.96
CA LEU A 103 17.37 -7.42 14.01
C LEU A 103 16.15 -8.21 14.55
N LEU A 104 16.17 -8.56 15.82
CA LEU A 104 15.07 -9.28 16.47
C LEU A 104 13.79 -8.44 16.55
N VAL A 105 13.92 -7.15 16.85
CA VAL A 105 12.77 -6.23 16.93
C VAL A 105 12.09 -6.10 15.56
N VAL A 106 12.86 -5.90 14.49
CA VAL A 106 12.30 -5.77 13.13
C VAL A 106 11.71 -7.10 12.65
N ALA A 107 12.39 -8.22 12.90
CA ALA A 107 11.87 -9.55 12.57
C ALA A 107 10.56 -9.84 13.33
N GLY A 108 10.49 -9.47 14.61
CA GLY A 108 9.28 -9.58 15.42
C GLY A 108 8.13 -8.72 14.87
N ALA A 109 8.41 -7.48 14.45
CA ALA A 109 7.42 -6.62 13.84
C ALA A 109 6.87 -7.21 12.52
N ILE A 110 7.71 -7.79 11.67
CA ILE A 110 7.30 -8.48 10.45
C ILE A 110 6.38 -9.66 10.79
N LEU A 111 6.71 -10.43 11.82
CA LEU A 111 5.91 -11.58 12.25
C LEU A 111 4.53 -11.14 12.74
N VAL A 112 4.45 -10.07 13.54
CA VAL A 112 3.17 -9.51 14.02
C VAL A 112 2.32 -9.02 12.86
N LEU A 113 2.90 -8.30 11.88
CA LEU A 113 2.18 -7.84 10.70
C LEU A 113 1.71 -9.01 9.81
N SER A 114 2.52 -10.04 9.66
CA SER A 114 2.16 -11.26 8.92
C SER A 114 0.98 -11.98 9.59
N PHE A 115 0.96 -12.01 10.92
CA PHE A 115 -0.17 -12.55 11.68
C PHE A 115 -1.43 -11.69 11.51
N ALA A 116 -1.30 -10.35 11.49
CA ALA A 116 -2.42 -9.45 11.21
C ALA A 116 -3.02 -9.69 9.81
N VAL A 117 -2.19 -9.95 8.79
CA VAL A 117 -2.68 -10.33 7.45
C VAL A 117 -3.46 -11.63 7.49
N LEU A 118 -2.96 -12.62 8.24
CA LEU A 118 -3.63 -13.91 8.38
C LEU A 118 -5.02 -13.75 9.02
N VAL A 119 -5.11 -12.98 10.11
CA VAL A 119 -6.39 -12.69 10.80
C VAL A 119 -7.36 -11.96 9.86
N LEU A 120 -6.90 -10.96 9.11
CA LEU A 120 -7.73 -10.26 8.15
C LEU A 120 -8.21 -11.17 7.00
N ARG A 121 -7.38 -12.09 6.57
CA ARG A 121 -7.78 -13.10 5.57
C ARG A 121 -8.84 -14.06 6.12
N LEU A 122 -8.67 -14.54 7.34
CA LEU A 122 -9.65 -15.39 7.99
C LEU A 122 -10.97 -14.64 8.21
N ALA A 123 -10.93 -13.40 8.71
CA ALA A 123 -12.12 -12.57 8.90
C ALA A 123 -12.89 -12.37 7.59
N SER A 124 -12.21 -12.08 6.48
CA SER A 124 -12.91 -11.93 5.19
C SER A 124 -13.41 -13.24 4.58
N TYR A 125 -12.88 -14.38 5.00
CA TYR A 125 -13.43 -15.69 4.60
C TYR A 125 -14.75 -16.01 5.33
N TRP A 126 -14.91 -15.52 6.57
CA TRP A 126 -16.13 -15.72 7.35
C TRP A 126 -17.24 -14.72 7.01
N ASP A 127 -16.90 -13.61 6.34
CA ASP A 127 -17.80 -12.49 6.02
C ASP A 127 -18.29 -12.52 4.56
N ASP A 128 -18.09 -13.64 3.82
CA ASP A 128 -18.61 -13.82 2.47
C ASP A 128 -19.98 -14.54 2.53
N PRO A 129 -21.10 -13.78 2.43
CA PRO A 129 -22.47 -14.35 2.51
C PRO A 129 -22.91 -14.99 1.20
N SER A 130 -22.00 -15.29 0.26
CA SER A 130 -22.36 -15.73 -1.09
C SER A 130 -22.66 -17.22 -1.24
N ASP A 131 -22.77 -17.98 -0.14
CA ASP A 131 -23.26 -19.36 -0.15
C ASP A 131 -24.68 -19.50 0.46
N THR A 132 -25.62 -18.67 0.04
CA THR A 132 -27.01 -19.12 0.07
C THR A 132 -27.32 -19.80 -1.26
N PRO A 133 -27.45 -21.13 -1.29
CA PRO A 133 -27.98 -21.81 -2.48
C PRO A 133 -29.41 -21.28 -2.69
N SER A 134 -29.60 -20.56 -3.78
CA SER A 134 -30.93 -20.20 -4.27
C SER A 134 -31.64 -21.46 -4.76
N HIS A 135 -31.97 -22.34 -3.81
CA HIS A 135 -32.91 -23.43 -4.06
C HIS A 135 -34.31 -22.88 -3.99
N GLY A 136 -34.96 -22.85 -5.11
CA GLY A 136 -36.38 -22.98 -5.18
C GLY A 136 -37.19 -21.71 -5.34
N ARG A 137 -37.31 -21.26 -6.57
CA ARG A 137 -38.67 -20.86 -7.06
C ARG A 137 -38.68 -20.83 -8.59
N GLN A 138 -38.61 -22.02 -9.14
CA GLN A 138 -39.04 -22.26 -10.50
C GLN A 138 -40.14 -23.33 -10.43
N PHE A 139 -41.33 -22.90 -9.99
CA PHE A 139 -42.57 -23.70 -10.20
C PHE A 139 -43.68 -22.72 -10.55
N ASP A 140 -44.25 -23.01 -11.69
CA ASP A 140 -45.61 -22.73 -12.06
C ASP A 140 -45.92 -21.36 -12.71
N ARG A 141 -45.82 -21.35 -14.03
CA ARG A 141 -46.76 -20.69 -14.92
C ARG A 141 -46.86 -21.45 -16.24
N THR A 142 -47.56 -22.56 -16.22
CA THR A 142 -48.27 -23.09 -17.40
C THR A 142 -49.70 -23.42 -16.99
N CYS A 143 -50.62 -22.49 -17.25
CA CYS A 143 -52.00 -22.69 -17.64
C CYS A 143 -52.52 -21.41 -18.27
#